data_eed5b32b74c3e9d5c5a064a091f46d4f
#
_entry.id   eed5b32b74c3e9d5c5a064a091f46d4f
#
_cell.length_a   1.000
_cell.length_b   1.000
_cell.length_c   1.000
_cell.angle_alpha   90.00
_cell.angle_beta   90.00
_cell.angle_gamma   90.00
#
_symmetry.space_group_name_H-M   'P 1'
#
loop_
_entity.id
_entity.type
_entity.pdbx_description
1 polymer ?
#
loop_
_entity_poly.entity_id
_entity_poly.type
_entity_poly.pdbx_seq_one_letter_code
_entity_poly.pdbx_strand_id
1 'polypeptide(L)'
;MKGPDAVSNVGLQQKEAPRLFRANGAARRPATPAPPHTEPQALTETPQPETSPETAPTQEQPTPEQPTPPAKQKMKRSRRLMLIVLAIVLLLGAAGGGGAYLINASHYVSTDNAQVDGDKVDINAPATGTLTDWNGEQGTSVTTDQTVGRVQIQGTGPQELIKAPGNGTIAVNNVVNGQWVTAGTELATAYDFNKIYVTARVDETDIADVHPGQLVDIDVDAYSGTPVTGTVEEVQGGAADEFSLFPEDNSTGNFQKVTQVIPVKIAIDNADGLSLVPGMNVTVHIHKS
;
A
#
# COMPACT_ATOMS: atom_id res chain seq x y z
N MET A 1 42.23 45.54 -60.38
CA MET A 1 41.84 46.90 -59.95
C MET A 1 41.03 46.76 -58.68
N LYS A 2 41.61 47.29 -57.60
CA LYS A 2 40.97 47.75 -56.37
C LYS A 2 40.21 46.76 -55.47
N GLY A 3 40.93 46.30 -54.40
CA GLY A 3 40.26 46.10 -53.08
C GLY A 3 40.05 47.46 -52.42
N PRO A 4 39.92 47.62 -51.09
CA PRO A 4 39.81 46.72 -49.96
C PRO A 4 38.72 47.21 -48.94
N ASP A 5 38.77 46.61 -47.74
CA ASP A 5 38.42 47.14 -46.43
C ASP A 5 36.94 47.24 -46.01
N ALA A 6 36.58 46.43 -44.98
CA ALA A 6 36.18 47.03 -43.71
C ALA A 6 36.13 45.97 -42.58
N VAL A 7 37.06 46.12 -41.71
CA VAL A 7 37.10 45.54 -40.34
C VAL A 7 35.96 46.17 -39.54
N SER A 8 35.17 45.38 -38.90
CA SER A 8 34.32 45.88 -37.79
C SER A 8 34.33 44.89 -36.64
N ASN A 9 35.07 45.33 -35.68
CA ASN A 9 35.29 44.81 -34.35
C ASN A 9 34.08 45.17 -33.49
N VAL A 10 33.33 44.21 -32.98
CA VAL A 10 32.35 44.47 -31.90
C VAL A 10 32.36 43.30 -30.91
N GLY A 11 33.00 43.59 -29.78
CA GLY A 11 32.41 43.49 -28.47
C GLY A 11 32.21 42.08 -27.90
N LEU A 12 33.26 41.64 -27.20
CA LEU A 12 33.15 40.67 -26.11
C LEU A 12 32.18 41.21 -25.05
N GLN A 13 31.00 40.67 -24.99
CA GLN A 13 30.15 40.78 -23.80
C GLN A 13 30.30 39.48 -22.98
N GLN A 14 31.10 39.60 -21.94
CA GLN A 14 31.09 38.65 -20.82
C GLN A 14 29.72 38.73 -20.14
N LYS A 15 28.97 37.67 -20.26
CA LYS A 15 27.74 37.49 -19.49
C LYS A 15 28.09 36.72 -18.21
N GLU A 16 28.03 37.48 -17.11
CA GLU A 16 28.27 37.06 -15.73
C GLU A 16 27.48 35.78 -15.38
N ALA A 17 28.16 34.87 -14.68
CA ALA A 17 27.57 33.73 -14.01
C ALA A 17 26.70 34.20 -12.82
N PRO A 18 25.52 33.65 -12.61
CA PRO A 18 24.75 33.95 -11.43
C PRO A 18 25.37 33.34 -10.18
N ARG A 19 25.54 34.17 -9.19
CA ARG A 19 26.07 33.86 -7.86
C ARG A 19 25.25 32.81 -7.15
N LEU A 20 25.92 31.80 -6.64
CA LEU A 20 25.44 30.87 -5.64
C LEU A 20 24.86 31.60 -4.43
N PHE A 21 23.57 31.49 -4.23
CA PHE A 21 22.91 31.89 -2.99
C PHE A 21 23.21 30.86 -1.91
N ARG A 22 24.05 31.24 -1.00
CA ARG A 22 24.36 30.56 0.25
C ARG A 22 23.26 30.91 1.25
N ALA A 23 22.24 30.12 1.40
CA ALA A 23 21.25 30.22 2.47
C ALA A 23 21.70 29.41 3.67
N ASN A 24 22.36 30.08 4.61
CA ASN A 24 22.45 29.64 5.99
C ASN A 24 21.12 30.01 6.65
N GLY A 25 20.38 29.02 7.08
CA GLY A 25 19.14 29.18 7.80
C GLY A 25 18.83 27.90 8.57
N ALA A 26 19.55 27.70 9.68
CA ALA A 26 19.21 26.70 10.68
C ALA A 26 17.91 27.11 11.37
N ALA A 27 16.78 26.59 10.92
CA ALA A 27 15.54 26.66 11.65
C ALA A 27 15.51 25.58 12.72
N ARG A 28 15.65 26.01 13.97
CA ARG A 28 15.45 25.24 15.20
C ARG A 28 14.01 24.73 15.22
N ARG A 29 13.84 23.40 15.29
CA ARG A 29 12.58 22.78 15.68
C ARG A 29 12.28 23.11 17.15
N PRO A 30 11.07 23.50 17.52
CA PRO A 30 10.69 23.61 18.93
C PRO A 30 10.59 22.22 19.54
N ALA A 31 11.22 22.05 20.67
CA ALA A 31 11.18 20.86 21.51
C ALA A 31 9.78 20.72 22.11
N THR A 32 9.22 19.52 22.05
CA THR A 32 8.03 19.07 22.78
C THR A 32 8.37 19.01 24.28
N PRO A 33 7.58 19.59 25.18
CA PRO A 33 7.82 19.48 26.62
C PRO A 33 7.45 18.07 27.12
N ALA A 34 8.35 17.46 27.87
CA ALA A 34 8.15 16.23 28.59
C ALA A 34 7.19 16.43 29.78
N PRO A 35 6.45 15.38 30.24
CA PRO A 35 5.57 15.45 31.40
C PRO A 35 6.39 15.50 32.70
N PRO A 36 5.85 16.15 33.77
CA PRO A 36 6.58 16.33 35.02
C PRO A 36 6.65 15.02 35.80
N HIS A 37 7.86 14.69 36.23
CA HIS A 37 8.14 13.68 37.24
C HIS A 37 7.64 14.13 38.60
N THR A 38 6.78 13.34 39.21
CA THR A 38 6.41 13.48 40.61
C THR A 38 7.46 12.78 41.44
N GLU A 39 8.23 13.55 42.16
CA GLU A 39 9.21 13.10 43.18
C GLU A 39 8.51 12.97 44.54
N PRO A 40 8.78 11.95 45.33
CA PRO A 40 8.20 11.76 46.68
C PRO A 40 8.95 12.56 47.69
N GLN A 41 8.28 13.45 48.41
CA GLN A 41 8.88 14.12 49.56
C GLN A 41 8.68 13.31 50.85
N ALA A 42 9.80 13.16 51.49
CA ALA A 42 10.02 12.49 52.76
C ALA A 42 9.48 13.28 53.96
N LEU A 43 9.15 12.50 54.96
CA LEU A 43 8.91 12.75 56.37
C LEU A 43 9.81 13.83 57.01
N THR A 44 9.23 14.69 57.85
CA THR A 44 9.92 15.26 58.99
C THR A 44 8.92 15.53 60.14
N GLU A 45 9.03 14.77 61.14
CA GLU A 45 9.01 14.93 62.64
C GLU A 45 8.41 16.18 63.27
N THR A 46 7.62 15.83 64.23
CA THR A 46 7.25 16.33 65.58
C THR A 46 8.14 17.46 66.19
N PRO A 47 7.67 18.35 67.07
CA PRO A 47 7.30 17.91 68.45
C PRO A 47 6.11 18.71 69.13
N GLN A 48 5.61 18.03 70.17
CA GLN A 48 4.79 18.56 71.25
C GLN A 48 5.56 19.53 72.18
N PRO A 49 4.90 20.44 72.97
CA PRO A 49 4.56 20.05 74.33
C PRO A 49 3.22 20.64 74.91
N GLU A 50 2.67 19.83 75.79
CA GLU A 50 2.03 20.08 77.09
C GLU A 50 1.49 21.47 77.45
N THR A 51 0.25 21.51 77.94
CA THR A 51 -0.11 21.83 79.36
C THR A 51 -1.63 21.67 79.57
N SER A 52 -1.97 20.91 80.59
CA SER A 52 -3.24 20.86 81.34
C SER A 52 -3.19 21.91 82.45
N PRO A 53 -4.23 22.17 83.29
CA PRO A 53 -5.65 21.76 83.35
C PRO A 53 -6.60 22.94 83.63
N GLU A 54 -7.91 22.75 83.61
CA GLU A 54 -8.83 23.15 84.64
C GLU A 54 -10.33 22.97 84.34
N THR A 55 -10.97 22.19 85.17
CA THR A 55 -12.29 22.29 85.84
C THR A 55 -13.56 22.41 84.99
N ALA A 56 -14.38 21.38 85.18
CA ALA A 56 -15.78 21.17 84.82
C ALA A 56 -16.79 22.28 85.16
N PRO A 57 -17.98 22.28 84.60
CA PRO A 57 -19.03 21.36 85.10
C PRO A 57 -19.91 20.71 84.03
N THR A 58 -20.34 19.56 84.41
CA THR A 58 -21.50 18.72 84.00
C THR A 58 -22.60 19.41 83.24
N GLN A 59 -22.87 18.93 81.98
CA GLN A 59 -24.19 18.94 81.39
C GLN A 59 -24.39 17.63 80.59
N GLU A 60 -25.55 17.11 80.77
CA GLU A 60 -26.11 15.85 80.31
C GLU A 60 -25.79 15.50 78.86
N GLN A 61 -25.37 14.30 78.70
CA GLN A 61 -25.08 13.65 77.43
C GLN A 61 -26.40 13.12 76.81
N PRO A 62 -26.79 13.55 75.57
CA PRO A 62 -27.69 12.73 74.76
C PRO A 62 -26.87 11.61 74.15
N THR A 63 -27.36 10.41 74.30
CA THR A 63 -26.89 9.14 73.75
C THR A 63 -26.46 9.26 72.27
N PRO A 64 -25.28 8.85 71.89
CA PRO A 64 -24.93 8.82 70.48
C PRO A 64 -25.76 7.73 69.77
N GLU A 65 -26.59 8.13 68.86
CA GLU A 65 -27.21 7.27 67.88
C GLU A 65 -26.11 6.62 67.05
N GLN A 66 -25.95 5.30 67.16
CA GLN A 66 -25.02 4.51 66.30
C GLN A 66 -25.45 4.67 64.84
N PRO A 67 -24.53 5.01 63.92
CA PRO A 67 -24.85 4.99 62.50
C PRO A 67 -25.14 3.55 62.07
N THR A 68 -26.37 3.29 61.74
CA THR A 68 -26.78 2.03 61.12
C THR A 68 -26.01 1.83 59.84
N PRO A 69 -25.37 0.67 59.63
CA PRO A 69 -24.64 0.38 58.40
C PRO A 69 -25.61 0.44 57.21
N PRO A 70 -25.20 0.98 56.03
CA PRO A 70 -26.06 1.11 54.87
C PRO A 70 -26.60 -0.27 54.49
N ALA A 71 -27.92 -0.39 54.54
CA ALA A 71 -28.62 -1.60 54.15
C ALA A 71 -28.23 -1.95 52.71
N LYS A 72 -27.54 -3.09 52.52
CA LYS A 72 -27.30 -3.67 51.20
C LYS A 72 -28.65 -3.86 50.51
N GLN A 73 -28.99 -2.96 49.61
CA GLN A 73 -30.20 -3.07 48.78
C GLN A 73 -30.13 -4.38 48.00
N LYS A 74 -30.86 -5.38 48.47
CA LYS A 74 -31.05 -6.65 47.74
C LYS A 74 -31.75 -6.31 46.42
N MET A 75 -31.00 -6.31 45.32
CA MET A 75 -31.56 -6.13 43.98
C MET A 75 -32.78 -7.03 43.82
N LYS A 76 -33.92 -6.45 43.43
CA LYS A 76 -35.19 -7.19 43.25
C LYS A 76 -34.93 -8.38 42.32
N ARG A 77 -35.42 -9.57 42.65
CA ARG A 77 -35.20 -10.84 41.92
C ARG A 77 -35.43 -10.69 40.40
N SER A 78 -36.40 -9.85 39.99
CA SER A 78 -36.69 -9.57 38.58
C SER A 78 -35.54 -8.87 37.84
N ARG A 79 -34.81 -7.93 38.48
CA ARG A 79 -33.63 -7.26 37.87
C ARG A 79 -32.46 -8.22 37.71
N ARG A 80 -32.24 -9.12 38.66
CA ARG A 80 -31.18 -10.15 38.52
C ARG A 80 -31.49 -11.13 37.40
N LEU A 81 -32.77 -11.56 37.30
CA LEU A 81 -33.22 -12.40 36.20
C LEU A 81 -33.05 -11.71 34.85
N MET A 82 -33.43 -10.45 34.73
CA MET A 82 -33.27 -9.66 33.50
C MET A 82 -31.80 -9.51 33.10
N LEU A 83 -30.91 -9.25 34.07
CA LEU A 83 -29.46 -9.17 33.80
C LEU A 83 -28.87 -10.52 33.39
N ILE A 84 -29.33 -11.62 33.97
CA ILE A 84 -28.88 -12.98 33.56
C ILE A 84 -29.35 -13.29 32.15
N VAL A 85 -30.62 -12.99 31.82
CA VAL A 85 -31.15 -13.19 30.46
C VAL A 85 -30.38 -12.35 29.44
N LEU A 86 -30.10 -11.06 29.75
CA LEU A 86 -29.32 -10.17 28.92
C LEU A 86 -27.88 -10.72 28.70
N ALA A 87 -27.25 -11.20 29.78
CA ALA A 87 -25.92 -11.80 29.71
C ALA A 87 -25.92 -13.06 28.86
N ILE A 88 -26.93 -13.92 28.98
CA ILE A 88 -27.05 -15.12 28.14
C ILE A 88 -27.25 -14.76 26.66
N VAL A 89 -28.10 -13.76 26.34
CA VAL A 89 -28.31 -13.28 24.97
C VAL A 89 -27.02 -12.72 24.37
N LEU A 90 -26.27 -11.92 25.15
CA LEU A 90 -24.97 -11.39 24.73
C LEU A 90 -23.94 -12.52 24.50
N LEU A 91 -23.92 -13.53 25.38
CA LEU A 91 -23.00 -14.65 25.28
C LEU A 91 -23.33 -15.55 24.08
N LEU A 92 -24.62 -15.79 23.82
CA LEU A 92 -25.09 -16.51 22.64
C LEU A 92 -24.81 -15.73 21.35
N GLY A 93 -25.00 -14.40 21.37
CA GLY A 93 -24.65 -13.50 20.26
C GLY A 93 -23.15 -13.51 19.97
N ALA A 94 -22.31 -13.42 21.00
CA ALA A 94 -20.86 -13.49 20.88
C ALA A 94 -20.38 -14.88 20.41
N ALA A 95 -20.95 -15.97 20.96
CA ALA A 95 -20.61 -17.32 20.55
C ALA A 95 -21.06 -17.61 19.11
N GLY A 96 -22.27 -17.19 18.72
CA GLY A 96 -22.80 -17.35 17.37
C GLY A 96 -22.02 -16.50 16.35
N GLY A 97 -21.78 -15.23 16.63
CA GLY A 97 -21.01 -14.35 15.75
C GLY A 97 -19.54 -14.73 15.66
N GLY A 98 -18.91 -15.05 16.81
CA GLY A 98 -17.53 -15.53 16.85
C GLY A 98 -17.36 -16.90 16.16
N GLY A 99 -18.31 -17.82 16.36
CA GLY A 99 -18.30 -19.11 15.70
C GLY A 99 -18.46 -18.99 14.18
N ALA A 100 -19.39 -18.17 13.70
CA ALA A 100 -19.58 -17.93 12.27
C ALA A 100 -18.34 -17.29 11.64
N TYR A 101 -17.70 -16.32 12.32
CA TYR A 101 -16.46 -15.72 11.86
C TYR A 101 -15.33 -16.72 11.73
N LEU A 102 -15.12 -17.59 12.74
CA LEU A 102 -14.08 -18.63 12.70
C LEU A 102 -14.33 -19.67 11.61
N ILE A 103 -15.60 -20.07 11.39
CA ILE A 103 -15.97 -21.01 10.33
C ILE A 103 -15.70 -20.37 8.97
N ASN A 104 -16.09 -19.13 8.76
CA ASN A 104 -15.86 -18.44 7.50
C ASN A 104 -14.35 -18.26 7.21
N ALA A 105 -13.56 -17.86 8.22
CA ALA A 105 -12.11 -17.74 8.10
C ALA A 105 -11.40 -19.06 7.82
N SER A 106 -12.01 -20.21 8.18
CA SER A 106 -11.43 -21.54 7.92
C SER A 106 -11.66 -22.05 6.50
N HIS A 107 -12.55 -21.43 5.72
CA HIS A 107 -12.90 -21.87 4.36
C HIS A 107 -12.18 -21.13 3.24
N TYR A 108 -11.54 -20.03 3.55
CA TYR A 108 -10.87 -19.20 2.54
C TYR A 108 -9.43 -18.87 2.95
N VAL A 109 -8.55 -18.79 1.95
CA VAL A 109 -7.30 -18.03 2.03
C VAL A 109 -7.59 -16.68 1.41
N SER A 110 -7.41 -15.61 2.19
CA SER A 110 -7.73 -14.25 1.72
C SER A 110 -6.50 -13.35 1.77
N THR A 111 -6.31 -12.55 0.72
CA THR A 111 -5.27 -11.52 0.69
C THR A 111 -5.76 -10.27 -0.03
N ASP A 112 -5.43 -9.12 0.50
CA ASP A 112 -5.59 -7.79 -0.11
C ASP A 112 -4.32 -7.33 -0.86
N ASN A 113 -3.24 -8.11 -0.76
CA ASN A 113 -2.01 -7.88 -1.51
C ASN A 113 -2.10 -8.53 -2.90
N ALA A 114 -3.06 -8.07 -3.69
CA ALA A 114 -3.31 -8.58 -5.03
C ALA A 114 -3.63 -7.45 -6.01
N GLN A 115 -3.28 -7.67 -7.27
CA GLN A 115 -3.52 -6.70 -8.34
C GLN A 115 -3.87 -7.39 -9.65
N VAL A 116 -4.66 -6.71 -10.47
CA VAL A 116 -4.85 -7.09 -11.86
C VAL A 116 -3.51 -6.89 -12.58
N ASP A 117 -3.09 -7.88 -13.35
CA ASP A 117 -1.85 -7.88 -14.11
C ASP A 117 -2.13 -8.35 -15.55
N GLY A 118 -1.13 -8.32 -16.41
CA GLY A 118 -1.25 -8.76 -17.78
C GLY A 118 0.11 -8.86 -18.47
N ASP A 119 0.17 -9.65 -19.50
CA ASP A 119 1.38 -9.81 -20.28
C ASP A 119 1.76 -8.49 -20.95
N LYS A 120 2.90 -7.95 -20.54
CA LYS A 120 3.43 -6.69 -21.01
C LYS A 120 4.10 -6.88 -22.38
N VAL A 121 3.74 -6.04 -23.33
CA VAL A 121 4.32 -5.99 -24.67
C VAL A 121 5.05 -4.66 -24.84
N ASP A 122 6.37 -4.67 -24.67
CA ASP A 122 7.21 -3.48 -24.77
C ASP A 122 7.59 -3.22 -26.23
N ILE A 123 7.23 -2.06 -26.75
CA ILE A 123 7.57 -1.59 -28.09
C ILE A 123 8.82 -0.72 -27.97
N ASN A 124 9.94 -1.23 -28.45
CA ASN A 124 11.25 -0.61 -28.33
C ASN A 124 11.75 -0.03 -29.66
N ALA A 125 12.60 1.00 -29.59
CA ALA A 125 13.29 1.56 -30.75
C ALA A 125 14.30 0.53 -31.31
N PRO A 126 14.21 0.17 -32.60
CA PRO A 126 15.14 -0.79 -33.21
C PRO A 126 16.53 -0.18 -33.50
N ALA A 127 16.60 1.14 -33.66
CA ALA A 127 17.81 1.87 -33.98
C ALA A 127 17.87 3.23 -33.29
N THR A 128 19.06 3.84 -33.34
CA THR A 128 19.26 5.21 -32.84
C THR A 128 18.99 6.22 -33.94
N GLY A 129 18.12 7.20 -33.69
CA GLY A 129 17.74 8.21 -34.70
C GLY A 129 16.56 9.06 -34.28
N THR A 130 15.93 9.72 -35.21
CA THR A 130 14.73 10.54 -35.01
C THR A 130 13.47 9.72 -35.29
N LEU A 131 12.53 9.73 -34.36
CA LEU A 131 11.25 9.06 -34.48
C LEU A 131 10.35 9.76 -35.50
N THR A 132 9.83 9.03 -36.47
CA THR A 132 8.93 9.52 -37.51
C THR A 132 7.72 8.61 -37.69
N ASP A 133 6.62 9.15 -38.16
CA ASP A 133 5.39 8.38 -38.44
C ASP A 133 4.92 7.53 -37.24
N TRP A 134 5.09 8.04 -36.02
CA TRP A 134 4.70 7.34 -34.81
C TRP A 134 3.19 7.35 -34.62
N ASN A 135 2.60 6.15 -34.55
CA ASN A 135 1.16 5.92 -34.37
C ASN A 135 0.85 5.19 -33.06
N GLY A 136 1.77 5.20 -32.11
CA GLY A 136 1.64 4.52 -30.82
C GLY A 136 0.95 5.37 -29.78
N GLU A 137 -0.20 5.96 -30.08
CA GLU A 137 -1.01 6.72 -29.11
C GLU A 137 -1.67 5.79 -28.10
N GLN A 138 -1.87 6.28 -26.87
CA GLN A 138 -2.58 5.54 -25.84
C GLN A 138 -3.99 5.16 -26.29
N GLY A 139 -4.40 3.91 -26.06
CA GLY A 139 -5.68 3.35 -26.52
C GLY A 139 -5.64 2.76 -27.93
N THR A 140 -4.52 2.89 -28.65
CA THR A 140 -4.37 2.28 -30.00
C THR A 140 -4.15 0.78 -29.88
N SER A 141 -4.96 -0.02 -30.58
CA SER A 141 -4.76 -1.46 -30.67
C SER A 141 -3.67 -1.78 -31.71
N VAL A 142 -2.78 -2.68 -31.35
CA VAL A 142 -1.68 -3.17 -32.18
C VAL A 142 -1.72 -4.68 -32.31
N THR A 143 -1.24 -5.19 -33.42
CA THR A 143 -1.09 -6.62 -33.68
C THR A 143 0.38 -6.98 -33.91
N THR A 144 0.71 -8.23 -33.67
CA THR A 144 2.08 -8.73 -33.89
C THR A 144 2.58 -8.35 -35.30
N ASP A 145 3.82 -7.88 -35.39
CA ASP A 145 4.49 -7.40 -36.62
C ASP A 145 3.88 -6.13 -37.27
N GLN A 146 2.85 -5.53 -36.68
CA GLN A 146 2.28 -4.28 -37.15
C GLN A 146 3.32 -3.15 -37.01
N THR A 147 3.52 -2.39 -38.09
CA THR A 147 4.37 -1.20 -38.06
C THR A 147 3.65 -0.06 -37.34
N VAL A 148 4.25 0.44 -36.25
CA VAL A 148 3.72 1.52 -35.41
C VAL A 148 4.49 2.84 -35.54
N GLY A 149 5.59 2.83 -36.30
CA GLY A 149 6.41 4.01 -36.54
C GLY A 149 7.70 3.69 -37.30
N ARG A 150 8.55 4.69 -37.43
CA ARG A 150 9.85 4.56 -38.05
C ARG A 150 10.92 5.34 -37.30
N VAL A 151 12.15 4.87 -37.34
CA VAL A 151 13.32 5.61 -36.87
C VAL A 151 14.16 6.03 -38.08
N GLN A 152 14.31 7.32 -38.29
CA GLN A 152 15.23 7.90 -39.26
C GLN A 152 16.64 7.92 -38.68
N ILE A 153 17.50 7.08 -39.17
CA ILE A 153 18.90 7.02 -38.76
C ILE A 153 19.59 8.31 -39.25
N GLN A 154 20.49 8.86 -38.42
CA GLN A 154 21.15 10.14 -38.71
C GLN A 154 21.88 10.13 -40.06
N GLY A 155 21.70 11.17 -40.87
CA GLY A 155 22.23 11.29 -42.24
C GLY A 155 21.20 10.86 -43.29
N THR A 156 21.67 10.42 -44.45
CA THR A 156 20.87 9.87 -45.56
C THR A 156 20.62 8.36 -45.39
N GLY A 157 20.66 7.87 -44.16
CA GLY A 157 20.50 6.45 -43.85
C GLY A 157 19.09 5.95 -44.08
N PRO A 158 18.89 4.64 -44.18
CA PRO A 158 17.57 4.03 -44.32
C PRO A 158 16.75 4.29 -43.06
N GLN A 159 15.43 4.34 -43.25
CA GLN A 159 14.48 4.31 -42.14
C GLN A 159 14.30 2.88 -41.67
N GLU A 160 14.30 2.68 -40.37
CA GLU A 160 14.02 1.40 -39.75
C GLU A 160 12.62 1.36 -39.18
N LEU A 161 11.89 0.28 -39.47
CA LEU A 161 10.47 0.14 -39.05
C LEU A 161 10.42 -0.32 -37.61
N ILE A 162 9.56 0.37 -36.82
CA ILE A 162 9.23 -0.04 -35.48
C ILE A 162 8.02 -0.96 -35.59
N LYS A 163 8.15 -2.19 -35.12
CA LYS A 163 7.10 -3.19 -35.14
C LYS A 163 6.65 -3.53 -33.72
N ALA A 164 5.34 -3.76 -33.55
CA ALA A 164 4.82 -4.31 -32.32
C ALA A 164 5.22 -5.80 -32.20
N PRO A 165 5.85 -6.23 -31.09
CA PRO A 165 6.28 -7.62 -30.93
C PRO A 165 5.13 -8.57 -30.57
N GLY A 166 3.97 -8.05 -30.20
CA GLY A 166 2.78 -8.81 -29.78
C GLY A 166 1.49 -8.06 -30.03
N ASN A 167 0.38 -8.76 -29.80
CA ASN A 167 -0.95 -8.16 -29.83
C ASN A 167 -1.22 -7.42 -28.51
N GLY A 168 -1.93 -6.29 -28.58
CA GLY A 168 -2.34 -5.57 -27.40
C GLY A 168 -2.93 -4.21 -27.71
N THR A 169 -3.24 -3.47 -26.66
CA THR A 169 -3.63 -2.06 -26.74
C THR A 169 -2.61 -1.24 -25.97
N ILE A 170 -2.14 -0.17 -26.56
CA ILE A 170 -1.13 0.70 -25.96
C ILE A 170 -1.70 1.37 -24.71
N ALA A 171 -1.14 1.05 -23.56
CA ALA A 171 -1.53 1.62 -22.27
C ALA A 171 -0.67 2.84 -21.91
N VAL A 172 0.60 2.83 -22.29
CA VAL A 172 1.54 3.91 -22.01
C VAL A 172 2.29 4.29 -23.29
N ASN A 173 2.37 5.59 -23.56
CA ASN A 173 3.16 6.15 -24.66
C ASN A 173 4.21 7.10 -24.06
N ASN A 174 5.49 6.82 -24.26
CA ASN A 174 6.62 7.53 -23.65
C ASN A 174 7.28 8.54 -24.61
N VAL A 175 6.81 8.63 -25.86
CA VAL A 175 7.50 9.40 -26.91
C VAL A 175 6.56 10.19 -27.80
N VAL A 176 7.14 11.15 -28.52
CA VAL A 176 6.41 11.96 -29.52
C VAL A 176 7.16 11.95 -30.85
N ASN A 177 6.43 12.17 -31.96
CA ASN A 177 7.01 12.34 -33.28
C ASN A 177 8.09 13.44 -33.28
N GLY A 178 9.21 13.17 -33.95
CA GLY A 178 10.36 14.07 -34.01
C GLY A 178 11.35 13.97 -32.85
N GLN A 179 11.06 13.15 -31.86
CA GLN A 179 11.94 12.90 -30.73
C GLN A 179 13.16 12.08 -31.16
N TRP A 180 14.33 12.40 -30.59
CA TRP A 180 15.51 11.57 -30.72
C TRP A 180 15.44 10.39 -29.75
N VAL A 181 15.63 9.18 -30.27
CA VAL A 181 15.60 7.93 -29.52
C VAL A 181 16.88 7.14 -29.74
N THR A 182 17.23 6.29 -28.76
CA THR A 182 18.37 5.37 -28.85
C THR A 182 17.85 3.95 -29.07
N ALA A 183 18.59 3.11 -29.72
CA ALA A 183 18.25 1.68 -29.87
C ALA A 183 17.98 1.06 -28.48
N GLY A 184 16.88 0.31 -28.35
CA GLY A 184 16.44 -0.28 -27.08
C GLY A 184 15.63 0.64 -26.18
N THR A 185 15.48 1.93 -26.51
CA THR A 185 14.56 2.82 -25.73
C THR A 185 13.14 2.31 -25.84
N GLU A 186 12.46 2.14 -24.71
CA GLU A 186 11.03 1.82 -24.65
C GLU A 186 10.20 3.02 -25.12
N LEU A 187 9.46 2.82 -26.21
CA LEU A 187 8.64 3.84 -26.85
C LEU A 187 7.22 3.80 -26.31
N ALA A 188 6.68 2.60 -26.14
CA ALA A 188 5.32 2.38 -25.63
C ALA A 188 5.23 1.00 -24.99
N THR A 189 4.28 0.87 -24.07
CA THR A 189 3.89 -0.40 -23.47
C THR A 189 2.45 -0.71 -23.83
N ALA A 190 2.21 -1.91 -24.34
CA ALA A 190 0.88 -2.42 -24.62
C ALA A 190 0.55 -3.63 -23.75
N TYR A 191 -0.73 -3.90 -23.54
CA TYR A 191 -1.27 -5.08 -22.85
C TYR A 191 -2.35 -5.73 -23.68
N ASP A 192 -2.40 -7.07 -23.65
CA ASP A 192 -3.54 -7.81 -24.20
C ASP A 192 -4.63 -7.89 -23.12
N PHE A 193 -5.60 -6.97 -23.17
CA PHE A 193 -6.71 -6.92 -22.20
C PHE A 193 -7.63 -8.15 -22.24
N ASN A 194 -7.47 -9.04 -23.22
CA ASN A 194 -8.20 -10.31 -23.24
C ASN A 194 -7.46 -11.41 -22.46
N LYS A 195 -6.23 -11.15 -22.02
CA LYS A 195 -5.36 -12.09 -21.29
C LYS A 195 -4.87 -11.49 -19.98
N ILE A 196 -5.73 -10.73 -19.33
CA ILE A 196 -5.44 -10.24 -17.99
C ILE A 196 -5.69 -11.33 -16.95
N TYR A 197 -4.94 -11.28 -15.89
CA TYR A 197 -5.02 -12.19 -14.75
C TYR A 197 -4.83 -11.40 -13.46
N VAL A 198 -5.02 -12.04 -12.32
CA VAL A 198 -4.70 -11.45 -11.02
C VAL A 198 -3.44 -12.10 -10.47
N THR A 199 -2.50 -11.29 -10.03
CA THR A 199 -1.33 -11.71 -9.24
C THR A 199 -1.64 -11.44 -7.77
N ALA A 200 -1.91 -12.50 -7.00
CA ALA A 200 -2.14 -12.44 -5.57
C ALA A 200 -0.87 -12.86 -4.82
N ARG A 201 -0.48 -12.09 -3.80
CA ARG A 201 0.64 -12.41 -2.92
C ARG A 201 0.08 -13.02 -1.64
N VAL A 202 0.20 -14.35 -1.52
CA VAL A 202 -0.31 -15.13 -0.39
C VAL A 202 0.81 -15.34 0.62
N ASP A 203 0.50 -15.21 1.90
CA ASP A 203 1.47 -15.47 2.97
C ASP A 203 1.99 -16.92 2.92
N GLU A 204 3.28 -17.12 3.17
CA GLU A 204 3.92 -18.44 3.19
C GLU A 204 3.22 -19.42 4.14
N THR A 205 2.62 -18.91 5.22
CA THR A 205 1.90 -19.72 6.22
C THR A 205 0.62 -20.32 5.67
N ASP A 206 0.01 -19.71 4.66
CA ASP A 206 -1.29 -20.11 4.11
C ASP A 206 -1.17 -20.80 2.74
N ILE A 207 0.01 -20.75 2.13
CA ILE A 207 0.22 -21.26 0.78
C ILE A 207 0.01 -22.78 0.65
N ALA A 208 0.17 -23.51 1.77
CA ALA A 208 -0.05 -24.96 1.79
C ALA A 208 -1.51 -25.35 1.47
N ASP A 209 -2.45 -24.43 1.67
CA ASP A 209 -3.88 -24.62 1.38
C ASP A 209 -4.28 -24.12 -0.02
N VAL A 210 -3.32 -23.58 -0.82
CA VAL A 210 -3.57 -23.04 -2.15
C VAL A 210 -3.05 -23.97 -3.24
N HIS A 211 -3.94 -24.38 -4.14
CA HIS A 211 -3.63 -25.32 -5.21
C HIS A 211 -4.22 -24.88 -6.55
N PRO A 212 -3.56 -25.18 -7.68
CA PRO A 212 -4.14 -24.94 -9.01
C PRO A 212 -5.52 -25.59 -9.15
N GLY A 213 -6.46 -24.88 -9.77
CA GLY A 213 -7.83 -25.32 -9.99
C GLY A 213 -8.83 -24.91 -8.91
N GLN A 214 -8.40 -24.28 -7.82
CA GLN A 214 -9.32 -23.74 -6.81
C GLN A 214 -10.06 -22.52 -7.33
N LEU A 215 -11.33 -22.40 -6.94
CA LEU A 215 -12.15 -21.23 -7.23
C LEU A 215 -11.71 -20.02 -6.40
N VAL A 216 -11.83 -18.85 -6.97
CA VAL A 216 -11.45 -17.58 -6.33
C VAL A 216 -12.54 -16.55 -6.54
N ASP A 217 -12.98 -15.93 -5.46
CA ASP A 217 -13.78 -14.73 -5.50
C ASP A 217 -12.84 -13.52 -5.48
N ILE A 218 -13.05 -12.59 -6.40
CA ILE A 218 -12.18 -11.42 -6.61
C ILE A 218 -13.02 -10.16 -6.43
N ASP A 219 -12.70 -9.37 -5.44
CA ASP A 219 -13.30 -8.06 -5.19
C ASP A 219 -12.38 -6.97 -5.73
N VAL A 220 -12.84 -6.26 -6.76
CA VAL A 220 -12.09 -5.18 -7.40
C VAL A 220 -12.39 -3.86 -6.70
N ASP A 221 -11.38 -3.18 -6.14
CA ASP A 221 -11.56 -1.94 -5.36
C ASP A 221 -12.28 -0.84 -6.14
N ALA A 222 -12.00 -0.74 -7.45
CA ALA A 222 -12.61 0.24 -8.33
C ALA A 222 -14.10 -0.05 -8.62
N TYR A 223 -14.57 -1.28 -8.43
CA TYR A 223 -15.91 -1.74 -8.79
C TYR A 223 -16.56 -2.50 -7.62
N SER A 224 -16.58 -1.89 -6.45
CA SER A 224 -17.12 -2.52 -5.24
C SER A 224 -18.57 -2.97 -5.44
N GLY A 225 -18.86 -4.24 -5.07
CA GLY A 225 -20.18 -4.84 -5.16
C GLY A 225 -20.49 -5.57 -6.46
N THR A 226 -19.55 -5.65 -7.41
CA THR A 226 -19.67 -6.49 -8.60
C THR A 226 -18.68 -7.65 -8.43
N PRO A 227 -19.16 -8.88 -8.18
CA PRO A 227 -18.28 -10.03 -7.96
C PRO A 227 -17.59 -10.42 -9.26
N VAL A 228 -16.29 -10.59 -9.23
CA VAL A 228 -15.50 -11.19 -10.29
C VAL A 228 -15.06 -12.56 -9.80
N THR A 229 -15.10 -13.57 -10.68
CA THR A 229 -14.67 -14.91 -10.34
C THR A 229 -13.48 -15.35 -11.17
N GLY A 230 -12.64 -16.17 -10.57
CA GLY A 230 -11.46 -16.70 -11.21
C GLY A 230 -11.08 -18.09 -10.70
N THR A 231 -10.02 -18.62 -11.27
CA THR A 231 -9.47 -19.92 -10.89
C THR A 231 -7.96 -19.80 -10.70
N VAL A 232 -7.41 -20.41 -9.66
CA VAL A 232 -5.96 -20.49 -9.46
C VAL A 232 -5.32 -21.23 -10.64
N GLU A 233 -4.52 -20.52 -11.43
CA GLU A 233 -3.80 -21.08 -12.58
C GLU A 233 -2.47 -21.71 -12.16
N GLU A 234 -1.68 -20.97 -11.38
CA GLU A 234 -0.34 -21.36 -10.99
C GLU A 234 0.04 -20.76 -9.63
N VAL A 235 0.75 -21.56 -8.84
CA VAL A 235 1.43 -21.11 -7.62
C VAL A 235 2.92 -21.06 -7.95
N GLN A 236 3.54 -19.89 -7.84
CA GLN A 236 4.96 -19.74 -8.16
C GLN A 236 5.83 -20.50 -7.15
N GLY A 237 6.86 -21.17 -7.66
CA GLY A 237 7.69 -22.12 -6.89
C GLY A 237 8.72 -21.46 -5.94
N GLY A 238 8.61 -20.16 -5.66
CA GLY A 238 9.52 -19.44 -4.75
C GLY A 238 8.90 -18.19 -4.17
N ALA A 239 9.40 -17.77 -3.01
CA ALA A 239 8.99 -16.52 -2.39
C ALA A 239 9.34 -15.32 -3.29
N ALA A 240 8.53 -14.26 -3.23
CA ALA A 240 8.71 -13.06 -4.06
C ALA A 240 10.08 -12.40 -3.86
N ASP A 241 10.65 -12.51 -2.66
CA ASP A 241 11.94 -11.92 -2.30
C ASP A 241 13.12 -12.60 -3.00
N GLU A 242 13.02 -13.91 -3.34
CA GLU A 242 14.04 -14.65 -4.09
C GLU A 242 14.21 -14.13 -5.53
N PHE A 243 13.18 -13.50 -6.08
CA PHE A 243 13.19 -12.91 -7.42
C PHE A 243 13.42 -11.40 -7.42
N SER A 244 13.61 -10.79 -6.23
CA SER A 244 13.89 -9.36 -6.11
C SER A 244 15.31 -9.04 -6.57
N LEU A 245 15.44 -8.01 -7.40
CA LEU A 245 16.75 -7.46 -7.82
C LEU A 245 17.51 -6.80 -6.66
N PHE A 246 16.83 -6.52 -5.57
CA PHE A 246 17.38 -5.92 -4.34
C PHE A 246 16.90 -6.73 -3.13
N PRO A 247 17.49 -7.93 -2.88
CA PRO A 247 17.18 -8.67 -1.67
C PRO A 247 17.59 -7.82 -0.46
N GLU A 248 16.76 -7.83 0.59
CA GLU A 248 17.07 -7.16 1.83
C GLU A 248 18.27 -7.83 2.51
N ASP A 249 19.45 -7.26 2.34
CA ASP A 249 20.68 -7.68 3.04
C ASP A 249 20.58 -7.33 4.51
N ASN A 250 20.18 -8.29 5.33
CA ASN A 250 20.28 -8.22 6.78
C ASN A 250 21.76 -8.36 7.23
N SER A 251 22.59 -7.35 6.90
CA SER A 251 24.02 -7.33 7.22
C SER A 251 24.34 -7.16 8.72
N THR A 252 23.34 -6.98 9.57
CA THR A 252 23.50 -6.75 11.02
C THR A 252 23.52 -8.02 11.86
N GLY A 253 23.42 -9.22 11.25
CA GLY A 253 23.50 -10.50 11.98
C GLY A 253 22.31 -10.79 12.90
N ASN A 254 21.28 -9.95 12.91
CA ASN A 254 20.05 -10.18 13.65
C ASN A 254 18.98 -10.68 12.66
N PHE A 255 18.83 -12.00 12.58
CA PHE A 255 17.81 -12.62 11.72
C PHE A 255 16.44 -12.36 12.33
N GLN A 256 15.73 -11.38 11.79
CA GLN A 256 14.32 -11.17 12.09
C GLN A 256 13.50 -11.90 11.05
N LYS A 257 12.71 -12.90 11.48
CA LYS A 257 11.78 -13.58 10.58
C LYS A 257 10.74 -12.57 10.10
N VAL A 258 10.79 -12.21 8.81
CA VAL A 258 9.74 -11.43 8.13
C VAL A 258 8.76 -12.41 7.48
N THR A 259 7.49 -12.03 7.36
CA THR A 259 6.51 -12.83 6.63
C THR A 259 6.85 -12.74 5.15
N GLN A 260 7.15 -13.88 4.55
CA GLN A 260 7.37 -13.98 3.10
C GLN A 260 6.04 -14.22 2.40
N VAL A 261 5.92 -13.73 1.17
CA VAL A 261 4.74 -13.90 0.33
C VAL A 261 5.09 -14.67 -0.93
N ILE A 262 4.17 -15.52 -1.36
CA ILE A 262 4.33 -16.35 -2.57
C ILE A 262 3.31 -15.86 -3.60
N PRO A 263 3.76 -15.47 -4.81
CA PRO A 263 2.86 -15.05 -5.86
C PRO A 263 2.02 -16.23 -6.38
N VAL A 264 0.74 -15.97 -6.52
CA VAL A 264 -0.26 -16.90 -7.07
C VAL A 264 -0.90 -16.23 -8.27
N LYS A 265 -0.85 -16.87 -9.43
CA LYS A 265 -1.50 -16.43 -10.66
C LYS A 265 -2.93 -16.97 -10.70
N ILE A 266 -3.90 -16.09 -10.88
CA ILE A 266 -5.32 -16.40 -10.90
C ILE A 266 -5.87 -15.95 -12.26
N ALA A 267 -6.37 -16.91 -13.04
CA ALA A 267 -7.07 -16.61 -14.28
C ALA A 267 -8.45 -16.01 -13.94
N ILE A 268 -8.87 -14.98 -14.66
CA ILE A 268 -10.19 -14.39 -14.52
C ILE A 268 -11.15 -15.13 -15.43
N ASP A 269 -12.12 -15.82 -14.85
CA ASP A 269 -13.10 -16.60 -15.61
C ASP A 269 -14.30 -15.75 -16.05
N ASN A 270 -14.76 -14.86 -15.17
CA ASN A 270 -15.86 -13.95 -15.45
C ASN A 270 -15.57 -12.57 -14.83
N ALA A 271 -15.44 -11.57 -15.67
CA ALA A 271 -15.26 -10.17 -15.27
C ALA A 271 -16.59 -9.38 -15.19
N ASP A 272 -17.73 -10.03 -15.42
CA ASP A 272 -19.09 -9.43 -15.37
C ASP A 272 -19.25 -8.14 -16.21
N GLY A 273 -18.51 -8.05 -17.32
CA GLY A 273 -18.49 -6.89 -18.20
C GLY A 273 -17.70 -5.69 -17.69
N LEU A 274 -16.94 -5.84 -16.62
CA LEU A 274 -16.07 -4.80 -16.08
C LEU A 274 -14.86 -4.57 -17.01
N SER A 275 -14.47 -3.31 -17.12
CA SER A 275 -13.24 -2.92 -17.82
C SER A 275 -12.06 -2.98 -16.85
N LEU A 276 -11.51 -4.16 -16.67
CA LEU A 276 -10.33 -4.36 -15.83
C LEU A 276 -9.08 -3.92 -16.57
N VAL A 277 -8.19 -3.20 -15.87
CA VAL A 277 -6.90 -2.77 -16.40
C VAL A 277 -5.76 -3.17 -15.47
N PRO A 278 -4.58 -3.53 -16.01
CA PRO A 278 -3.41 -3.83 -15.21
C PRO A 278 -3.08 -2.70 -14.22
N GLY A 279 -2.72 -3.07 -12.99
CA GLY A 279 -2.44 -2.15 -11.90
C GLY A 279 -3.64 -1.83 -11.00
N MET A 280 -4.85 -2.33 -11.28
CA MET A 280 -5.97 -2.22 -10.35
C MET A 280 -5.76 -3.12 -9.14
N ASN A 281 -5.99 -2.58 -7.93
CA ASN A 281 -5.96 -3.37 -6.70
C ASN A 281 -7.22 -4.22 -6.57
N VAL A 282 -7.04 -5.40 -6.02
CA VAL A 282 -8.11 -6.36 -5.76
C VAL A 282 -7.88 -7.07 -4.42
N THR A 283 -8.96 -7.52 -3.81
CA THR A 283 -8.93 -8.48 -2.70
C THR A 283 -9.37 -9.83 -3.24
N VAL A 284 -8.66 -10.89 -2.89
CA VAL A 284 -8.99 -12.25 -3.35
C VAL A 284 -9.32 -13.17 -2.18
N HIS A 285 -10.29 -14.04 -2.41
CA HIS A 285 -10.75 -15.08 -1.47
C HIS A 285 -10.68 -16.44 -2.18
N ILE A 286 -9.63 -17.21 -1.89
CA ILE A 286 -9.38 -18.53 -2.50
C ILE A 286 -10.10 -19.57 -1.67
N HIS A 287 -10.97 -20.37 -2.29
CA HIS A 287 -11.72 -21.44 -1.61
C HIS A 287 -10.78 -22.60 -1.26
N LYS A 288 -10.69 -22.95 0.02
CA LYS A 288 -9.96 -24.15 0.46
C LYS A 288 -10.70 -25.41 0.01
N SER A 289 -9.94 -26.40 -0.45
CA SER A 289 -10.47 -27.68 -0.92
C SER A 289 -10.86 -28.59 0.23
#